data_bcc0a7f3287b49b414fad3e0e2e55a6b
#
_entry.id   bcc0a7f3287b49b414fad3e0e2e55a6b
#
_cell.length_a   1.000
_cell.length_b   1.000
_cell.length_c   1.000
_cell.angle_alpha   90.00
_cell.angle_beta   90.00
_cell.angle_gamma   90.00
#
_symmetry.space_group_name_H-M   'P 1'
#
loop_
_entity.id
_entity.type
_entity.pdbx_description
1 polymer ?
#
loop_
_entity_poly.entity_id
_entity_poly.type
_entity_poly.pdbx_seq_one_letter_code
_entity_poly.pdbx_strand_id
1 'polypeptide(L)'
;DETARNYYISECVAENWSTRQLERQINTMFYERMLASRDKDKVKEEIAVSAPKTLAPREIIRDPFILEFLGIKQGEHFLEGDLEQMLISKLQHFLLELGRGYSFVARQKRITLDGQHFYIDLVFYNILARCYVLIDLKIDTLTHQDLGQMQMYVNYYTRELMNPGDNPPVGIVLCTEKNDAVVKYTLPQDEKQIFAAQYMTYLPTQEELKELIYGDNENQI
;
A
#
# COMPACT_ATOMS: atom_id res chain seq x y z
N ASP A 1 -18.03 1.16 -17.72
CA ASP A 1 -18.96 0.80 -16.66
C ASP A 1 -19.45 2.08 -15.97
N GLU A 2 -20.79 2.16 -15.72
CA GLU A 2 -21.42 3.33 -15.13
C GLU A 2 -21.01 3.54 -13.66
N THR A 3 -20.80 2.46 -12.95
CA THR A 3 -20.38 2.48 -11.54
C THR A 3 -18.95 3.01 -11.39
N ALA A 4 -18.04 2.55 -12.25
CA ALA A 4 -16.68 3.06 -12.32
C ALA A 4 -16.65 4.55 -12.65
N ARG A 5 -17.44 4.98 -13.64
CA ARG A 5 -17.55 6.39 -14.01
C ARG A 5 -17.99 7.26 -12.82
N ASN A 6 -19.05 6.84 -12.12
CA ASN A 6 -19.58 7.58 -10.98
C ASN A 6 -18.57 7.64 -9.83
N TYR A 7 -17.81 6.57 -9.60
CA TYR A 7 -16.71 6.53 -8.65
C TYR A 7 -15.64 7.57 -9.01
N TYR A 8 -15.13 7.55 -10.25
CA TYR A 8 -14.11 8.51 -10.68
C TYR A 8 -14.60 9.96 -10.63
N ILE A 9 -15.87 10.23 -10.92
CA ILE A 9 -16.47 11.57 -10.78
C ILE A 9 -16.45 11.99 -9.30
N SER A 10 -16.89 11.13 -8.39
CA SER A 10 -16.92 11.46 -6.96
C SER A 10 -15.50 11.68 -6.39
N GLU A 11 -14.53 10.87 -6.77
CA GLU A 11 -13.14 11.04 -6.36
C GLU A 11 -12.51 12.31 -6.93
N CYS A 12 -12.79 12.64 -8.20
CA CYS A 12 -12.35 13.89 -8.81
C CYS A 12 -12.84 15.12 -8.02
N VAL A 13 -14.09 15.12 -7.62
CA VAL A 13 -14.68 16.24 -6.87
C VAL A 13 -14.11 16.29 -5.46
N ALA A 14 -14.01 15.14 -4.79
CA ALA A 14 -13.52 15.05 -3.41
C ALA A 14 -12.04 15.43 -3.28
N GLU A 15 -11.20 15.02 -4.26
CA GLU A 15 -9.75 15.16 -4.22
C GLU A 15 -9.23 16.29 -5.11
N ASN A 16 -10.12 16.99 -5.81
CA ASN A 16 -9.76 18.06 -6.74
C ASN A 16 -8.72 17.63 -7.78
N TRP A 17 -8.91 16.46 -8.38
CA TRP A 17 -7.96 15.90 -9.36
C TRP A 17 -7.87 16.75 -10.63
N SER A 18 -6.67 16.96 -11.10
CA SER A 18 -6.45 17.48 -12.44
C SER A 18 -6.81 16.43 -13.51
N THR A 19 -7.04 16.89 -14.75
CA THR A 19 -7.31 15.98 -15.89
C THR A 19 -6.26 14.87 -16.03
N ARG A 20 -4.98 15.21 -15.86
CA ARG A 20 -3.88 14.23 -15.92
C ARG A 20 -3.92 13.22 -14.78
N GLN A 21 -4.30 13.65 -13.58
CA GLN A 21 -4.48 12.75 -12.43
C GLN A 21 -5.64 11.79 -12.65
N LEU A 22 -6.78 12.30 -13.12
CA LEU A 22 -7.92 11.47 -13.46
C LEU A 22 -7.57 10.43 -14.55
N GLU A 23 -6.94 10.88 -15.64
CA GLU A 23 -6.50 10.02 -16.74
C GLU A 23 -5.58 8.90 -16.24
N ARG A 24 -4.60 9.24 -15.38
CA ARG A 24 -3.73 8.26 -14.77
C ARG A 24 -4.51 7.25 -13.93
N GLN A 25 -5.41 7.70 -13.05
CA GLN A 25 -6.17 6.78 -12.19
C GLN A 25 -7.08 5.85 -13.01
N ILE A 26 -7.64 6.32 -14.12
CA ILE A 26 -8.41 5.48 -15.05
C ILE A 26 -7.50 4.45 -15.71
N ASN A 27 -6.33 4.89 -16.22
CA ASN A 27 -5.39 4.02 -16.93
C ASN A 27 -4.77 2.95 -16.01
N THR A 28 -4.58 3.25 -14.73
CA THR A 28 -4.11 2.29 -13.72
C THR A 28 -5.23 1.45 -13.12
N MET A 29 -6.43 1.49 -13.70
CA MET A 29 -7.60 0.72 -13.24
C MET A 29 -7.84 0.88 -11.72
N PHE A 30 -7.74 2.12 -11.25
CA PHE A 30 -7.80 2.42 -9.82
C PHE A 30 -9.09 1.93 -9.15
N TYR A 31 -10.24 2.09 -9.83
CA TYR A 31 -11.54 1.63 -9.35
C TYR A 31 -11.58 0.11 -9.20
N GLU A 32 -11.11 -0.62 -10.19
CA GLU A 32 -11.09 -2.08 -10.21
C GLU A 32 -10.18 -2.61 -9.09
N ARG A 33 -9.02 -1.99 -8.87
CA ARG A 33 -8.12 -2.32 -7.77
C ARG A 33 -8.76 -2.07 -6.40
N MET A 34 -9.52 -0.99 -6.26
CA MET A 34 -10.29 -0.71 -5.03
C MET A 34 -11.39 -1.74 -4.80
N LEU A 35 -12.05 -2.23 -5.87
CA LEU A 35 -13.05 -3.30 -5.76
C LEU A 35 -12.44 -4.65 -5.41
N ALA A 36 -11.18 -4.88 -5.79
CA ALA A 36 -10.45 -6.11 -5.49
C ALA A 36 -10.07 -6.24 -4.00
N SER A 37 -10.04 -5.15 -3.28
CA SER A 37 -9.83 -5.19 -1.83
C SER A 37 -10.95 -6.01 -1.17
N ARG A 38 -10.58 -6.97 -0.33
CA ARG A 38 -11.37 -8.14 0.16
C ARG A 38 -12.70 -7.85 0.88
N ASP A 39 -13.19 -6.62 0.95
CA ASP A 39 -14.39 -6.27 1.70
C ASP A 39 -15.41 -5.53 0.83
N LYS A 40 -16.10 -6.31 -0.01
CA LYS A 40 -17.11 -5.79 -0.97
C LYS A 40 -18.35 -5.19 -0.31
N ASP A 41 -18.68 -5.60 0.90
CA ASP A 41 -19.91 -5.17 1.58
C ASP A 41 -19.71 -3.81 2.26
N LYS A 42 -18.51 -3.50 2.74
CA LYS A 42 -18.18 -2.16 3.28
C LYS A 42 -18.10 -1.08 2.22
N VAL A 43 -17.68 -1.39 1.01
CA VAL A 43 -17.64 -0.43 -0.10
C VAL A 43 -19.03 0.09 -0.47
N LYS A 44 -20.08 -0.71 -0.28
CA LYS A 44 -21.47 -0.29 -0.54
C LYS A 44 -22.05 0.59 0.57
N GLU A 45 -21.64 0.39 1.80
CA GLU A 45 -22.09 1.20 2.94
C GLU A 45 -21.37 2.55 3.04
N GLU A 46 -20.13 2.67 2.58
CA GLU A 46 -19.37 3.92 2.60
C GLU A 46 -19.87 5.00 1.64
N ILE A 47 -20.54 4.62 0.57
CA ILE A 47 -21.23 5.57 -0.35
C ILE A 47 -22.39 6.29 0.38
N ALA A 48 -22.87 5.77 1.49
CA ALA A 48 -24.08 6.25 2.17
C ALA A 48 -23.83 7.12 3.42
N VAL A 49 -22.60 7.22 3.95
CA VAL A 49 -22.38 7.91 5.24
C VAL A 49 -21.18 8.86 5.19
N SER A 50 -21.45 10.12 4.85
CA SER A 50 -20.52 11.24 5.05
C SER A 50 -20.37 11.60 6.53
N ALA A 51 -19.42 10.99 7.21
CA ALA A 51 -18.82 11.50 8.44
C ALA A 51 -17.34 11.06 8.47
N PRO A 52 -16.41 11.85 9.05
CA PRO A 52 -15.01 11.48 9.09
C PRO A 52 -14.82 10.28 10.03
N LYS A 53 -15.06 9.06 9.53
CA LYS A 53 -14.64 7.84 10.22
C LYS A 53 -13.14 7.73 10.09
N THR A 54 -12.46 7.54 11.19
CA THR A 54 -11.06 7.10 11.19
C THR A 54 -10.97 5.80 10.39
N LEU A 55 -10.19 5.80 9.30
CA LEU A 55 -10.03 4.63 8.45
C LEU A 55 -9.33 3.50 9.21
N ALA A 56 -9.81 2.28 9.03
CA ALA A 56 -9.10 1.10 9.54
C ALA A 56 -7.78 0.92 8.76
N PRO A 57 -6.72 0.34 9.39
CA PRO A 57 -5.43 0.15 8.72
C PRO A 57 -5.53 -0.51 7.36
N ARG A 58 -6.40 -1.49 7.21
CA ARG A 58 -6.61 -2.22 5.95
C ARG A 58 -7.25 -1.38 4.85
N GLU A 59 -8.00 -0.36 5.19
CA GLU A 59 -8.70 0.52 4.24
C GLU A 59 -7.76 1.51 3.54
N ILE A 60 -6.58 1.74 4.10
CA ILE A 60 -5.55 2.60 3.52
C ILE A 60 -4.53 1.84 2.66
N ILE A 61 -4.61 0.52 2.60
CA ILE A 61 -3.65 -0.32 1.89
C ILE A 61 -4.25 -0.83 0.59
N ARG A 62 -3.47 -0.78 -0.47
CA ARG A 62 -3.78 -1.33 -1.79
C ARG A 62 -2.95 -2.57 -2.04
N ASP A 63 -3.49 -3.49 -2.83
CA ASP A 63 -2.80 -4.68 -3.29
C ASP A 63 -3.45 -5.13 -4.61
N PRO A 64 -2.75 -5.09 -5.74
CA PRO A 64 -1.37 -4.61 -5.92
C PRO A 64 -1.22 -3.09 -6.01
N PHE A 65 0.00 -2.59 -5.80
CA PHE A 65 0.41 -1.23 -6.16
C PHE A 65 0.91 -1.19 -7.61
N ILE A 66 0.53 -0.17 -8.38
CA ILE A 66 0.96 -0.01 -9.77
C ILE A 66 1.98 1.11 -9.87
N LEU A 67 3.22 0.75 -10.15
CA LEU A 67 4.37 1.65 -10.18
C LEU A 67 4.85 1.93 -11.63
N GLU A 68 3.97 1.84 -12.63
CA GLU A 68 4.28 2.06 -14.05
C GLU A 68 4.92 3.42 -14.33
N PHE A 69 4.60 4.42 -13.50
CA PHE A 69 5.17 5.76 -13.58
C PHE A 69 6.69 5.80 -13.36
N LEU A 70 7.28 4.75 -12.80
CA LEU A 70 8.73 4.63 -12.64
C LEU A 70 9.41 4.47 -14.01
N GLY A 71 8.72 3.88 -14.98
CA GLY A 71 9.24 3.65 -16.32
C GLY A 71 10.23 2.50 -16.42
N ILE A 72 10.21 1.58 -15.44
CA ILE A 72 11.02 0.37 -15.42
C ILE A 72 10.48 -0.57 -16.51
N LYS A 73 11.36 -1.05 -17.39
CA LYS A 73 10.96 -2.00 -18.44
C LYS A 73 10.75 -3.38 -17.83
N GLN A 74 9.76 -4.10 -18.34
CA GLN A 74 9.51 -5.48 -17.92
C GLN A 74 10.76 -6.35 -18.13
N GLY A 75 11.19 -7.05 -17.07
CA GLY A 75 12.41 -7.85 -17.09
C GLY A 75 13.73 -7.08 -16.86
N GLU A 76 13.67 -5.78 -16.62
CA GLU A 76 14.84 -4.99 -16.23
C GLU A 76 15.25 -5.32 -14.80
N HIS A 77 16.55 -5.58 -14.60
CA HIS A 77 17.11 -5.83 -13.27
C HIS A 77 17.46 -4.49 -12.60
N PHE A 78 17.05 -4.33 -11.36
CA PHE A 78 17.37 -3.18 -10.51
C PHE A 78 17.55 -3.65 -9.06
N LEU A 79 18.16 -2.82 -8.23
CA LEU A 79 18.35 -3.09 -6.81
C LEU A 79 17.26 -2.39 -5.97
N GLU A 80 17.08 -2.84 -4.72
CA GLU A 80 16.13 -2.18 -3.79
C GLU A 80 16.43 -0.69 -3.63
N GLY A 81 17.70 -0.31 -3.52
CA GLY A 81 18.11 1.10 -3.45
C GLY A 81 17.79 1.91 -4.71
N ASP A 82 17.81 1.28 -5.90
CA ASP A 82 17.40 1.92 -7.14
C ASP A 82 15.89 2.18 -7.16
N LEU A 83 15.09 1.19 -6.73
CA LEU A 83 13.65 1.32 -6.59
C LEU A 83 13.30 2.44 -5.61
N GLU A 84 13.90 2.45 -4.43
CA GLU A 84 13.72 3.51 -3.44
C GLU A 84 14.04 4.89 -4.02
N GLN A 85 15.19 5.04 -4.68
CA GLN A 85 15.60 6.31 -5.28
C GLN A 85 14.63 6.77 -6.38
N MET A 86 14.14 5.85 -7.20
CA MET A 86 13.13 6.15 -8.23
C MET A 86 11.80 6.60 -7.60
N LEU A 87 11.33 5.93 -6.55
CA LEU A 87 10.11 6.31 -5.82
C LEU A 87 10.23 7.71 -5.22
N ILE A 88 11.38 8.02 -4.60
CA ILE A 88 11.64 9.35 -4.04
C ILE A 88 11.71 10.41 -5.15
N SER A 89 12.37 10.14 -6.26
CA SER A 89 12.43 11.08 -7.39
C SER A 89 11.06 11.40 -8.00
N LYS A 90 10.12 10.45 -7.88
CA LYS A 90 8.74 10.57 -8.37
C LYS A 90 7.71 10.52 -7.22
N LEU A 91 8.08 11.04 -6.06
CA LEU A 91 7.28 10.96 -4.84
C LEU A 91 5.84 11.45 -5.01
N GLN A 92 5.62 12.48 -5.83
CA GLN A 92 4.27 12.97 -6.12
C GLN A 92 3.39 11.88 -6.76
N HIS A 93 3.94 11.10 -7.70
CA HIS A 93 3.20 10.00 -8.34
C HIS A 93 2.98 8.86 -7.35
N PHE A 94 3.98 8.57 -6.53
CA PHE A 94 3.85 7.55 -5.51
C PHE A 94 2.79 7.90 -4.45
N LEU A 95 2.73 9.15 -4.02
CA LEU A 95 1.65 9.62 -3.12
C LEU A 95 0.26 9.47 -3.73
N LEU A 96 0.12 9.69 -5.05
CA LEU A 96 -1.14 9.43 -5.76
C LEU A 96 -1.48 7.93 -5.78
N GLU A 97 -0.49 7.07 -5.95
CA GLU A 97 -0.68 5.63 -5.89
C GLU A 97 -1.01 5.14 -4.48
N LEU A 98 -0.36 5.66 -3.46
CA LEU A 98 -0.70 5.36 -2.06
C LEU A 98 -2.15 5.75 -1.73
N GLY A 99 -2.63 6.86 -2.26
CA GLY A 99 -4.01 7.33 -2.10
C GLY A 99 -4.16 8.47 -1.11
N ARG A 100 -5.34 8.53 -0.47
CA ARG A 100 -5.77 9.69 0.33
C ARG A 100 -5.05 9.78 1.66
N GLY A 101 -4.72 11.02 2.03
CA GLY A 101 -4.27 11.38 3.38
C GLY A 101 -2.80 11.07 3.68
N TYR A 102 -2.02 10.59 2.73
CA TYR A 102 -0.60 10.30 2.95
C TYR A 102 0.25 11.57 2.90
N SER A 103 1.12 11.70 3.90
CA SER A 103 2.17 12.70 4.00
C SER A 103 3.52 12.00 4.14
N PHE A 104 4.51 12.40 3.34
CA PHE A 104 5.86 11.86 3.43
C PHE A 104 6.56 12.40 4.68
N VAL A 105 7.17 11.51 5.45
CA VAL A 105 7.87 11.83 6.70
C VAL A 105 9.37 11.67 6.54
N ALA A 106 9.83 10.50 6.08
CA ALA A 106 11.24 10.21 5.96
C ALA A 106 11.53 9.09 4.96
N ARG A 107 12.78 9.07 4.44
CA ARG A 107 13.40 7.92 3.78
C ARG A 107 14.55 7.41 4.63
N GLN A 108 14.91 6.14 4.50
CA GLN A 108 16.03 5.50 5.19
C GLN A 108 16.08 5.90 6.67
N LYS A 109 14.90 5.79 7.31
CA LYS A 109 14.75 6.17 8.71
C LYS A 109 15.51 5.20 9.61
N ARG A 110 16.65 5.64 10.12
CA ARG A 110 17.45 4.83 11.05
C ARG A 110 16.74 4.72 12.40
N ILE A 111 16.66 3.49 12.88
CA ILE A 111 16.38 3.15 14.27
C ILE A 111 17.59 2.42 14.84
N THR A 112 17.82 2.57 16.15
CA THR A 112 18.97 1.94 16.80
C THR A 112 18.45 1.17 18.00
N LEU A 113 18.71 -0.13 18.02
CA LEU A 113 18.33 -1.04 19.08
C LEU A 113 19.58 -1.74 19.59
N ASP A 114 19.92 -1.55 20.83
CA ASP A 114 21.09 -2.17 21.49
C ASP A 114 22.39 -2.03 20.67
N GLY A 115 22.62 -0.83 20.11
CA GLY A 115 23.79 -0.53 19.30
C GLY A 115 23.74 -1.01 17.84
N GLN A 116 22.73 -1.78 17.44
CA GLN A 116 22.51 -2.19 16.07
C GLN A 116 21.64 -1.17 15.33
N HIS A 117 21.97 -0.91 14.08
CA HIS A 117 21.26 0.04 13.24
C HIS A 117 20.40 -0.68 12.21
N PHE A 118 19.14 -0.28 12.13
CA PHE A 118 18.17 -0.74 11.15
C PHE A 118 17.63 0.47 10.41
N TYR A 119 17.18 0.27 9.18
CA TYR A 119 16.69 1.36 8.32
C TYR A 119 15.34 0.98 7.75
N ILE A 120 14.36 1.87 7.89
CA ILE A 120 13.06 1.76 7.25
C ILE A 120 13.13 2.57 5.96
N ASP A 121 12.84 1.95 4.83
CA ASP A 121 13.02 2.58 3.52
C ASP A 121 12.20 3.85 3.37
N LEU A 122 10.88 3.78 3.63
CA LEU A 122 9.99 4.92 3.52
C LEU A 122 9.06 4.99 4.74
N VAL A 123 8.90 6.20 5.25
CA VAL A 123 7.97 6.48 6.35
C VAL A 123 6.99 7.55 5.89
N PHE A 124 5.70 7.25 6.04
CA PHE A 124 4.60 8.17 5.82
C PHE A 124 3.77 8.33 7.09
N TYR A 125 2.95 9.36 7.12
CA TYR A 125 1.87 9.51 8.08
C TYR A 125 0.56 9.65 7.31
N ASN A 126 -0.44 8.85 7.65
CA ASN A 126 -1.77 8.97 7.07
C ASN A 126 -2.68 9.76 8.01
N ILE A 127 -3.09 10.95 7.56
CA ILE A 127 -3.88 11.91 8.34
C ILE A 127 -5.30 11.35 8.62
N LEU A 128 -5.89 10.61 7.67
CA LEU A 128 -7.24 10.06 7.80
C LEU A 128 -7.28 8.86 8.74
N ALA A 129 -6.28 7.99 8.65
CA ALA A 129 -6.11 6.87 9.56
C ALA A 129 -5.42 7.26 10.88
N ARG A 130 -4.86 8.46 10.96
CA ARG A 130 -4.13 9.00 12.12
C ARG A 130 -3.05 8.02 12.61
N CYS A 131 -2.22 7.53 11.71
CA CYS A 131 -1.16 6.59 12.04
C CYS A 131 0.06 6.77 11.13
N TYR A 132 1.22 6.32 11.63
CA TYR A 132 2.39 6.13 10.79
C TYR A 132 2.21 4.93 9.87
N VAL A 133 2.72 5.04 8.65
CA VAL A 133 2.79 3.95 7.67
C VAL A 133 4.26 3.74 7.30
N LEU A 134 4.76 2.57 7.63
CA LEU A 134 6.14 2.15 7.44
C LEU A 134 6.19 1.24 6.21
N ILE A 135 7.03 1.55 5.24
CA ILE A 135 7.15 0.76 4.02
C ILE A 135 8.58 0.25 3.90
N ASP A 136 8.70 -1.05 3.70
CA ASP A 136 9.94 -1.74 3.37
C ASP A 136 9.80 -2.31 1.95
N LEU A 137 10.82 -2.07 1.12
CA LEU A 137 10.81 -2.42 -0.31
C LEU A 137 11.62 -3.71 -0.53
N LYS A 138 11.04 -4.65 -1.27
CA LYS A 138 11.71 -5.89 -1.65
C LYS A 138 11.56 -6.11 -3.16
N ILE A 139 12.65 -6.43 -3.82
CA ILE A 139 12.67 -6.72 -5.26
C ILE A 139 12.44 -8.20 -5.56
N ASP A 140 12.39 -9.02 -4.53
CA ASP A 140 12.25 -10.47 -4.60
C ASP A 140 10.95 -10.95 -3.94
N THR A 141 10.81 -12.28 -3.87
CA THR A 141 9.72 -12.95 -3.17
C THR A 141 9.79 -12.69 -1.67
N LEU A 142 8.64 -12.39 -1.07
CA LEU A 142 8.49 -12.15 0.37
C LEU A 142 9.00 -13.32 1.22
N THR A 143 9.78 -13.00 2.26
CA THR A 143 10.29 -13.97 3.23
C THR A 143 9.74 -13.73 4.64
N HIS A 144 9.86 -14.74 5.52
CA HIS A 144 9.49 -14.60 6.93
C HIS A 144 10.39 -13.60 7.68
N GLN A 145 11.62 -13.39 7.22
CA GLN A 145 12.56 -12.42 7.80
C GLN A 145 12.08 -10.98 7.56
N ASP A 146 11.54 -10.69 6.38
CA ASP A 146 11.00 -9.37 6.02
C ASP A 146 9.81 -9.02 6.91
N LEU A 147 8.92 -9.99 7.17
CA LEU A 147 7.80 -9.80 8.08
C LEU A 147 8.27 -9.61 9.53
N GLY A 148 9.28 -10.36 9.98
CA GLY A 148 9.86 -10.19 11.30
C GLY A 148 10.55 -8.83 11.48
N GLN A 149 11.23 -8.34 10.46
CA GLN A 149 11.82 -7.01 10.43
C GLN A 149 10.73 -5.91 10.51
N MET A 150 9.68 -6.04 9.72
CA MET A 150 8.57 -5.11 9.75
C MET A 150 7.86 -5.12 11.11
N GLN A 151 7.68 -6.29 11.73
CA GLN A 151 7.13 -6.40 13.10
C GLN A 151 7.97 -5.61 14.10
N MET A 152 9.28 -5.69 14.01
CA MET A 152 10.19 -4.92 14.87
C MET A 152 10.00 -3.41 14.64
N TYR A 153 9.86 -2.97 13.39
CA TYR A 153 9.65 -1.56 13.06
C TYR A 153 8.31 -1.03 13.62
N VAL A 154 7.23 -1.76 13.40
CA VAL A 154 5.90 -1.42 13.93
C VAL A 154 5.92 -1.36 15.45
N ASN A 155 6.54 -2.34 16.12
CA ASN A 155 6.67 -2.35 17.56
C ASN A 155 7.49 -1.17 18.10
N TYR A 156 8.59 -0.81 17.42
CA TYR A 156 9.40 0.34 17.79
C TYR A 156 8.59 1.65 17.68
N TYR A 157 7.90 1.86 16.56
CA TYR A 157 7.06 3.05 16.39
C TYR A 157 5.92 3.12 17.38
N THR A 158 5.28 1.99 17.69
CA THR A 158 4.21 1.93 18.68
C THR A 158 4.68 2.34 20.08
N ARG A 159 5.89 1.91 20.47
CA ARG A 159 6.38 2.11 21.84
C ARG A 159 7.09 3.44 22.02
N GLU A 160 7.82 3.91 20.99
CA GLU A 160 8.75 5.03 21.13
C GLU A 160 8.31 6.31 20.42
N LEU A 161 7.51 6.19 19.33
CA LEU A 161 7.25 7.32 18.42
C LEU A 161 5.77 7.66 18.23
N MET A 162 4.85 6.80 18.68
CA MET A 162 3.42 7.03 18.55
C MET A 162 2.99 8.22 19.42
N ASN A 163 2.27 9.19 18.83
CA ASN A 163 1.77 10.31 19.61
C ASN A 163 0.46 9.96 20.35
N PRO A 164 0.16 10.64 21.47
CA PRO A 164 -1.14 10.49 22.12
C PRO A 164 -2.30 10.80 21.16
N GLY A 165 -3.19 9.85 21.00
CA GLY A 165 -4.35 9.95 20.12
C GLY A 165 -4.11 9.46 18.69
N ASP A 166 -2.90 8.99 18.34
CA ASP A 166 -2.67 8.25 17.10
C ASP A 166 -3.18 6.81 17.24
N ASN A 167 -3.55 6.24 16.10
CA ASN A 167 -3.76 4.81 15.99
C ASN A 167 -2.41 4.08 15.84
N PRO A 168 -2.37 2.77 16.14
CA PRO A 168 -1.17 1.99 15.97
C PRO A 168 -0.60 2.09 14.55
N PRO A 169 0.74 2.13 14.40
CA PRO A 169 1.41 2.21 13.11
C PRO A 169 1.07 1.01 12.22
N VAL A 170 1.12 1.23 10.91
CA VAL A 170 0.92 0.19 9.89
C VAL A 170 2.24 -0.07 9.19
N GLY A 171 2.60 -1.34 9.05
CA GLY A 171 3.75 -1.80 8.27
C GLY A 171 3.32 -2.44 6.97
N ILE A 172 3.98 -2.08 5.88
CA ILE A 172 3.74 -2.63 4.54
C ILE A 172 5.07 -3.13 3.98
N VAL A 173 5.16 -4.42 3.70
CA VAL A 173 6.26 -4.96 2.88
C VAL A 173 5.79 -4.97 1.44
N LEU A 174 6.39 -4.14 0.59
CA LEU A 174 6.14 -4.11 -0.85
C LEU A 174 7.11 -5.05 -1.54
N CYS A 175 6.61 -6.11 -2.19
CA CYS A 175 7.40 -7.12 -2.87
C CYS A 175 6.92 -7.36 -4.31
N THR A 176 7.79 -7.89 -5.16
CA THR A 176 7.40 -8.26 -6.52
C THR A 176 6.53 -9.51 -6.53
N GLU A 177 6.77 -10.42 -5.60
CA GLU A 177 6.02 -11.66 -5.49
C GLU A 177 5.61 -11.91 -4.04
N LYS A 178 4.30 -11.96 -3.80
CA LYS A 178 3.71 -12.22 -2.49
C LYS A 178 3.63 -13.73 -2.26
N ASN A 179 3.98 -14.16 -1.06
CA ASN A 179 3.83 -15.54 -0.64
C ASN A 179 2.81 -15.63 0.50
N ASP A 180 1.57 -15.97 0.17
CA ASP A 180 0.47 -16.02 1.13
C ASP A 180 0.68 -17.08 2.23
N ALA A 181 1.39 -18.18 1.93
CA ALA A 181 1.73 -19.17 2.94
C ALA A 181 2.73 -18.59 3.97
N VAL A 182 3.72 -17.82 3.51
CA VAL A 182 4.66 -17.13 4.42
C VAL A 182 3.91 -16.13 5.29
N VAL A 183 3.03 -15.32 4.72
CA VAL A 183 2.21 -14.36 5.49
C VAL A 183 1.36 -15.10 6.53
N LYS A 184 0.62 -16.13 6.10
CA LYS A 184 -0.31 -16.89 6.94
C LYS A 184 0.35 -17.58 8.14
N TYR A 185 1.56 -18.12 7.95
CA TYR A 185 2.26 -18.90 8.96
C TYR A 185 3.28 -18.09 9.77
N THR A 186 3.61 -16.87 9.33
CA THR A 186 4.53 -15.99 10.05
C THR A 186 3.78 -15.00 10.95
N LEU A 187 2.69 -14.41 10.45
CA LEU A 187 1.92 -13.44 11.22
C LEU A 187 0.84 -14.12 12.07
N PRO A 188 0.55 -13.60 13.27
CA PRO A 188 -0.60 -14.03 14.06
C PRO A 188 -1.92 -13.89 13.30
N GLN A 189 -2.91 -14.75 13.58
CA GLN A 189 -4.22 -14.71 12.92
C GLN A 189 -4.98 -13.39 13.12
N ASP A 190 -4.73 -12.73 14.24
CA ASP A 190 -5.32 -11.45 14.63
C ASP A 190 -4.46 -10.23 14.25
N GLU A 191 -3.39 -10.43 13.46
CA GLU A 191 -2.55 -9.33 12.99
C GLU A 191 -3.34 -8.33 12.13
N LYS A 192 -3.28 -7.06 12.51
CA LYS A 192 -4.04 -5.97 11.87
C LYS A 192 -3.17 -4.81 11.40
N GLN A 193 -1.88 -4.88 11.61
CA GLN A 193 -0.97 -3.75 11.40
C GLN A 193 0.11 -4.04 10.36
N ILE A 194 0.38 -5.33 10.06
CA ILE A 194 1.41 -5.72 9.12
C ILE A 194 0.79 -6.36 7.88
N PHE A 195 1.17 -5.85 6.74
CA PHE A 195 0.66 -6.26 5.45
C PHE A 195 1.79 -6.52 4.48
N ALA A 196 1.64 -7.55 3.68
CA ALA A 196 2.42 -7.75 2.48
C ALA A 196 1.56 -7.32 1.28
N ALA A 197 2.10 -6.49 0.43
CA ALA A 197 1.44 -6.05 -0.78
C ALA A 197 2.36 -6.25 -1.99
N GLN A 198 1.79 -6.71 -3.09
CA GLN A 198 2.52 -6.84 -4.34
C GLN A 198 2.62 -5.50 -5.05
N TYR A 199 3.72 -5.25 -5.75
CA TYR A 199 3.80 -4.14 -6.69
C TYR A 199 4.13 -4.63 -8.11
N MET A 200 3.64 -3.87 -9.09
CA MET A 200 3.88 -4.09 -10.51
C MET A 200 4.48 -2.83 -11.12
N THR A 201 5.55 -2.97 -11.90
CA THR A 201 6.24 -1.84 -12.55
C THR A 201 5.67 -1.52 -13.94
N TYR A 202 4.63 -2.24 -14.34
CA TYR A 202 3.91 -2.04 -15.60
C TYR A 202 2.40 -2.00 -15.34
N LEU A 203 1.65 -1.44 -16.28
CA LEU A 203 0.19 -1.47 -16.21
C LEU A 203 -0.29 -2.86 -16.65
N PRO A 204 -0.92 -3.65 -15.77
CA PRO A 204 -1.44 -4.96 -16.14
C PRO A 204 -2.60 -4.84 -17.13
N THR A 205 -2.76 -5.84 -17.97
CA THR A 205 -3.94 -5.98 -18.83
C THR A 205 -5.19 -6.24 -17.99
N GLN A 206 -6.36 -6.07 -18.62
CA GLN A 206 -7.62 -6.33 -17.92
C GLN A 206 -7.76 -7.81 -17.53
N GLU A 207 -7.21 -8.70 -18.34
CA GLU A 207 -7.19 -10.15 -18.08
C GLU A 207 -6.29 -10.49 -16.89
N GLU A 208 -5.05 -10.03 -16.88
CA GLU A 208 -4.10 -10.22 -15.78
C GLU A 208 -4.66 -9.65 -14.45
N LEU A 209 -5.28 -8.47 -14.52
CA LEU A 209 -5.89 -7.87 -13.33
C LEU A 209 -7.06 -8.70 -12.81
N LYS A 210 -7.88 -9.27 -13.69
CA LYS A 210 -8.97 -10.19 -13.29
C LYS A 210 -8.43 -11.45 -12.64
N GLU A 211 -7.36 -12.04 -13.15
CA GLU A 211 -6.73 -13.22 -12.56
C GLU A 211 -6.20 -12.93 -11.16
N LEU A 212 -5.53 -11.78 -10.95
CA LEU A 212 -5.09 -11.34 -9.64
C LEU A 212 -6.24 -11.15 -8.64
N ILE A 213 -7.38 -10.63 -9.13
CA ILE A 213 -8.55 -10.34 -8.29
C ILE A 213 -9.37 -11.59 -7.98
N TYR A 214 -9.55 -12.49 -8.94
CA TYR A 214 -10.47 -13.63 -8.84
C TYR A 214 -9.74 -14.95 -8.62
N GLY A 215 -8.47 -15.08 -8.98
CA GLY A 215 -7.67 -16.28 -8.77
C GLY A 215 -7.46 -16.65 -7.31
N ASP A 216 -7.42 -15.66 -6.42
CA ASP A 216 -7.33 -15.86 -4.97
C ASP A 216 -8.63 -16.46 -4.35
N ASN A 217 -9.76 -16.47 -5.07
CA ASN A 217 -11.03 -16.98 -4.53
C ASN A 217 -11.22 -18.50 -4.73
N GLU A 218 -10.43 -19.17 -5.58
CA GLU A 218 -10.56 -20.61 -5.79
C GLU A 218 -9.75 -21.49 -4.82
N ASN A 219 -8.80 -20.89 -4.08
CA ASN A 219 -7.96 -21.63 -3.12
C ASN A 219 -8.48 -21.57 -1.66
N GLN A 220 -9.74 -21.21 -1.43
CA GLN A 220 -10.35 -21.14 -0.09
C GLN A 220 -11.51 -22.14 0.12
N ILE A 221 -11.48 -23.32 -0.53
CA ILE A 221 -12.38 -24.43 -0.21
C ILE A 221 -11.62 -25.50 0.54
#